data_eaed8d83e3f366b0c3483cd637033deb
#
_entry.id   eaed8d83e3f366b0c3483cd637033deb
#
_cell.length_a   1.000
_cell.length_b   1.000
_cell.length_c   1.000
_cell.angle_alpha   90.00
_cell.angle_beta   90.00
_cell.angle_gamma   90.00
#
_symmetry.space_group_name_H-M   'P 1'
#
loop_
_entity.id
_entity.type
_entity.pdbx_description
1 polymer ?
#
loop_
_entity_poly.entity_id
_entity_poly.type
_entity_poly.pdbx_seq_one_letter_code
_entity_poly.pdbx_strand_id
1 'polypeptide(L)'
;LSIRLIPPLRKIGFRWGLCFLIFGGLISLSSGGITYRLLAGQHRKLYEMEQSVRRFIEGDFEQRIPAEDEGDFALLSTAVNEMASSLNAHREAQKKAKDFLQDTITNISHQLKTPLAALFMYQDIIRQDPGEEETVKKFAAKSVKALERMQTLILNLLKMARLDADMVVFRRQ
;
A
#
# COMPACT_ATOMS: atom_id res chain seq x y z
N LEU A 1 27.06 12.80 91.11
CA LEU A 1 26.39 13.76 90.17
C LEU A 1 25.80 13.00 89.05
N SER A 2 24.52 12.59 89.18
CA SER A 2 23.79 11.92 88.04
C SER A 2 23.13 12.97 87.20
N ILE A 3 23.66 13.18 86.06
CA ILE A 3 23.09 14.04 85.01
C ILE A 3 21.87 13.34 84.44
N ARG A 4 20.69 13.59 84.96
CA ARG A 4 19.43 13.29 84.34
C ARG A 4 19.18 14.38 83.27
N LEU A 5 19.79 14.21 82.18
CA LEU A 5 19.45 15.02 81.00
C LEU A 5 18.61 14.15 80.05
N ILE A 6 17.38 14.59 79.80
CA ILE A 6 16.71 14.84 78.55
C ILE A 6 15.55 13.88 78.23
N PRO A 7 14.35 14.09 78.76
CA PRO A 7 13.13 13.62 78.19
C PRO A 7 12.62 14.44 76.95
N PRO A 8 12.89 15.74 76.77
CA PRO A 8 12.29 16.49 75.69
C PRO A 8 12.93 16.20 74.29
N LEU A 9 14.23 15.91 74.23
CA LEU A 9 14.93 15.68 72.96
C LEU A 9 14.51 14.37 72.23
N ARG A 10 14.14 13.34 73.00
CA ARG A 10 13.64 12.06 72.41
C ARG A 10 12.27 12.23 71.80
N LYS A 11 11.39 13.09 72.33
CA LYS A 11 10.08 13.41 71.73
C LYS A 11 10.21 14.26 70.44
N ILE A 12 11.18 15.16 70.40
CA ILE A 12 11.45 16.03 69.29
C ILE A 12 12.01 15.19 68.13
N GLY A 13 13.00 14.30 68.32
CA GLY A 13 13.55 13.42 67.36
C GLY A 13 12.52 12.45 66.72
N PHE A 14 11.62 11.92 67.57
CA PHE A 14 10.54 11.04 67.10
C PHE A 14 9.53 11.78 66.18
N ARG A 15 9.18 13.01 66.51
CA ARG A 15 8.28 13.86 65.74
C ARG A 15 8.89 14.22 64.36
N TRP A 16 10.18 14.55 64.32
CA TRP A 16 10.90 14.84 63.09
C TRP A 16 11.05 13.56 62.23
N GLY A 17 11.34 12.41 62.84
CA GLY A 17 11.39 11.12 62.16
C GLY A 17 10.05 10.76 61.49
N LEU A 18 8.94 10.97 62.18
CA LEU A 18 7.59 10.75 61.64
C LEU A 18 7.27 11.68 60.46
N CYS A 19 7.65 12.97 60.60
CA CYS A 19 7.49 13.92 59.46
C CYS A 19 8.29 13.51 58.22
N PHE A 20 9.52 13.05 58.38
CA PHE A 20 10.34 12.57 57.26
C PHE A 20 9.74 11.32 56.61
N LEU A 21 9.19 10.38 57.36
CA LEU A 21 8.52 9.20 56.85
C LEU A 21 7.25 9.55 56.05
N ILE A 22 6.43 10.46 56.59
CA ILE A 22 5.21 10.91 55.89
C ILE A 22 5.56 11.66 54.62
N PHE A 23 6.54 12.55 54.63
CA PHE A 23 6.95 13.35 53.51
C PHE A 23 7.62 12.47 52.41
N GLY A 24 8.46 11.52 52.82
CA GLY A 24 9.05 10.52 51.93
C GLY A 24 8.00 9.62 51.27
N GLY A 25 6.99 9.18 52.04
CA GLY A 25 5.86 8.41 51.54
C GLY A 25 5.02 9.18 50.50
N LEU A 26 4.74 10.46 50.78
CA LEU A 26 4.02 11.33 49.83
C LEU A 26 4.78 11.55 48.52
N ILE A 27 6.10 11.78 48.60
CA ILE A 27 6.95 11.92 47.41
C ILE A 27 6.97 10.62 46.60
N SER A 28 7.11 9.48 47.27
CA SER A 28 7.12 8.17 46.60
C SER A 28 5.80 7.86 45.91
N LEU A 29 4.66 8.14 46.56
CA LEU A 29 3.32 7.99 45.99
C LEU A 29 3.08 8.92 44.77
N SER A 30 3.50 10.19 44.91
CA SER A 30 3.35 11.15 43.80
C SER A 30 4.22 10.78 42.62
N SER A 31 5.48 10.38 42.82
CA SER A 31 6.40 9.90 41.80
C SER A 31 5.85 8.64 41.11
N GLY A 32 5.37 7.65 41.87
CA GLY A 32 4.75 6.44 41.34
C GLY A 32 3.49 6.75 40.48
N GLY A 33 2.65 7.68 40.95
CA GLY A 33 1.46 8.11 40.22
C GLY A 33 1.77 8.80 38.87
N ILE A 34 2.78 9.66 38.86
CA ILE A 34 3.25 10.34 37.63
C ILE A 34 3.82 9.32 36.65
N THR A 35 4.70 8.43 37.14
CA THR A 35 5.31 7.38 36.30
C THR A 35 4.26 6.45 35.70
N TYR A 36 3.26 6.06 36.50
CA TYR A 36 2.14 5.23 36.01
C TYR A 36 1.33 5.93 34.92
N ARG A 37 1.02 7.23 35.10
CA ARG A 37 0.29 8.01 34.08
C ARG A 37 1.06 8.14 32.76
N LEU A 38 2.37 8.37 32.84
CA LEU A 38 3.24 8.47 31.66
C LEU A 38 3.29 7.13 30.89
N LEU A 39 3.49 6.01 31.62
CA LEU A 39 3.50 4.67 31.02
C LEU A 39 2.14 4.28 30.41
N ALA A 40 1.03 4.57 31.11
CA ALA A 40 -0.30 4.30 30.60
C ALA A 40 -0.62 5.10 29.32
N GLY A 41 -0.12 6.33 29.24
CA GLY A 41 -0.23 7.15 28.01
C GLY A 41 0.48 6.53 26.81
N GLN A 42 1.70 6.01 27.01
CA GLN A 42 2.48 5.36 25.96
C GLN A 42 1.82 4.06 25.45
N HIS A 43 1.27 3.25 26.35
CA HIS A 43 0.54 2.03 25.95
C HIS A 43 -0.70 2.32 25.10
N ARG A 44 -1.44 3.38 25.40
CA ARG A 44 -2.60 3.78 24.61
C ARG A 44 -2.20 4.19 23.19
N LYS A 45 -1.12 4.95 23.04
CA LYS A 45 -0.60 5.37 21.73
C LYS A 45 -0.19 4.19 20.88
N LEU A 46 0.55 3.23 21.43
CA LEU A 46 0.91 1.99 20.74
C LEU A 46 -0.32 1.21 20.25
N TYR A 47 -1.35 1.13 21.06
CA TYR A 47 -2.60 0.45 20.69
C TYR A 47 -3.34 1.17 19.55
N GLU A 48 -3.40 2.49 19.56
CA GLU A 48 -3.99 3.28 18.47
C GLU A 48 -3.20 3.10 17.15
N MET A 49 -1.87 3.06 17.22
CA MET A 49 -1.01 2.75 16.08
C MET A 49 -1.25 1.34 15.54
N GLU A 50 -1.29 0.33 16.42
CA GLU A 50 -1.57 -1.06 16.03
C GLU A 50 -2.91 -1.17 15.33
N GLN A 51 -3.96 -0.53 15.85
CA GLN A 51 -5.27 -0.50 15.20
C GLN A 51 -5.25 0.16 13.83
N SER A 52 -4.53 1.28 13.67
CA SER A 52 -4.41 1.97 12.38
C SER A 52 -3.70 1.11 11.34
N VAL A 53 -2.60 0.45 11.74
CA VAL A 53 -1.88 -0.51 10.87
C VAL A 53 -2.77 -1.70 10.52
N ARG A 54 -3.54 -2.23 11.46
CA ARG A 54 -4.46 -3.35 11.22
C ARG A 54 -5.54 -2.98 10.20
N ARG A 55 -6.17 -1.81 10.34
CA ARG A 55 -7.17 -1.31 9.37
C ARG A 55 -6.57 -1.13 7.98
N PHE A 56 -5.33 -0.62 7.92
CA PHE A 56 -4.60 -0.51 6.65
C PHE A 56 -4.42 -1.88 5.98
N ILE A 57 -4.05 -2.92 6.75
CA ILE A 57 -3.91 -4.30 6.24
C ILE A 57 -5.26 -4.86 5.78
N GLU A 58 -6.36 -4.53 6.46
CA GLU A 58 -7.72 -4.95 6.12
C GLU A 58 -8.28 -4.24 4.87
N GLY A 59 -7.56 -3.24 4.36
CA GLY A 59 -7.89 -2.58 3.09
C GLY A 59 -8.33 -1.13 3.18
N ASP A 60 -8.34 -0.52 4.35
CA ASP A 60 -8.54 0.91 4.53
C ASP A 60 -7.22 1.67 4.33
N PHE A 61 -6.89 1.93 3.06
CA PHE A 61 -5.62 2.55 2.67
C PHE A 61 -5.58 4.07 2.89
N GLU A 62 -6.69 4.67 3.27
CA GLU A 62 -6.76 6.10 3.62
C GLU A 62 -6.46 6.33 5.10
N GLN A 63 -6.51 5.28 5.91
CA GLN A 63 -6.19 5.37 7.33
C GLN A 63 -4.77 5.91 7.54
N ARG A 64 -4.66 6.88 8.42
CA ARG A 64 -3.38 7.47 8.85
C ARG A 64 -3.28 7.42 10.38
N ILE A 65 -2.05 7.24 10.85
CA ILE A 65 -1.75 7.38 12.27
C ILE A 65 -1.75 8.88 12.57
N PRO A 66 -2.45 9.33 13.63
CA PRO A 66 -2.41 10.73 14.02
C PRO A 66 -0.96 11.19 14.24
N ALA A 67 -0.60 12.30 13.61
CA ALA A 67 0.71 12.90 13.81
C ALA A 67 0.80 13.45 15.22
N GLU A 68 1.84 13.09 15.95
CA GLU A 68 2.19 13.71 17.21
C GLU A 68 3.15 14.87 16.97
N ASP A 69 3.10 15.87 17.84
CA ASP A 69 3.87 17.09 17.61
C ASP A 69 5.37 16.90 17.90
N GLU A 70 5.76 15.95 18.81
CA GLU A 70 7.16 15.78 19.21
C GLU A 70 7.48 14.34 19.68
N GLY A 71 8.77 13.95 19.55
CA GLY A 71 9.35 12.75 20.11
C GLY A 71 9.41 11.55 19.16
N ASP A 72 9.81 10.39 19.69
CA ASP A 72 10.05 9.17 18.93
C ASP A 72 8.78 8.64 18.24
N PHE A 73 7.61 8.89 18.83
CA PHE A 73 6.31 8.52 18.26
C PHE A 73 5.97 9.37 17.01
N ALA A 74 6.37 10.64 16.98
CA ALA A 74 6.19 11.49 15.79
C ALA A 74 6.98 10.95 14.60
N LEU A 75 8.23 10.55 14.83
CA LEU A 75 9.07 9.94 13.79
C LEU A 75 8.47 8.63 13.27
N LEU A 76 8.01 7.78 14.20
CA LEU A 76 7.42 6.49 13.85
C LEU A 76 6.10 6.66 13.09
N SER A 77 5.19 7.54 13.52
CA SER A 77 3.93 7.80 12.83
C SER A 77 4.17 8.37 11.43
N THR A 78 5.13 9.27 11.28
CA THR A 78 5.53 9.81 9.97
C THR A 78 6.05 8.71 9.06
N ALA A 79 7.00 7.88 9.52
CA ALA A 79 7.55 6.79 8.72
C ALA A 79 6.49 5.77 8.29
N VAL A 80 5.56 5.40 9.18
CA VAL A 80 4.46 4.49 8.85
C VAL A 80 3.48 5.13 7.87
N ASN A 81 3.17 6.42 8.01
CA ASN A 81 2.30 7.14 7.08
C ASN A 81 2.94 7.30 5.68
N GLU A 82 4.24 7.51 5.60
CA GLU A 82 5.00 7.52 4.34
C GLU A 82 4.98 6.14 3.67
N MET A 83 5.22 5.08 4.44
CA MET A 83 5.11 3.71 3.95
C MET A 83 3.70 3.40 3.44
N ALA A 84 2.66 3.77 4.18
CA ALA A 84 1.27 3.60 3.78
C ALA A 84 0.96 4.36 2.48
N SER A 85 1.46 5.59 2.35
CA SER A 85 1.30 6.41 1.13
C SER A 85 2.01 5.79 -0.08
N SER A 86 3.23 5.29 0.12
CA SER A 86 4.01 4.59 -0.92
C SER A 86 3.32 3.31 -1.37
N LEU A 87 2.84 2.49 -0.44
CA LEU A 87 2.10 1.26 -0.74
C LEU A 87 0.80 1.55 -1.51
N ASN A 88 0.06 2.57 -1.09
CA ASN A 88 -1.17 2.98 -1.79
C ASN A 88 -0.87 3.45 -3.22
N ALA A 89 0.17 4.26 -3.41
CA ALA A 89 0.60 4.72 -4.74
C ALA A 89 1.03 3.54 -5.64
N HIS A 90 1.78 2.57 -5.10
CA HIS A 90 2.15 1.35 -5.83
C HIS A 90 0.93 0.52 -6.23
N ARG A 91 -0.03 0.37 -5.33
CA ARG A 91 -1.25 -0.38 -5.58
C ARG A 91 -2.11 0.28 -6.66
N GLU A 92 -2.29 1.60 -6.59
CA GLU A 92 -3.00 2.35 -7.62
C GLU A 92 -2.31 2.26 -8.99
N ALA A 93 -0.98 2.30 -9.01
CA ALA A 93 -0.22 2.11 -10.24
C ALA A 93 -0.42 0.69 -10.82
N GLN A 94 -0.38 -0.34 -9.97
CA GLN A 94 -0.65 -1.73 -10.38
C GLN A 94 -2.07 -1.92 -10.89
N LYS A 95 -3.07 -1.31 -10.23
CA LYS A 95 -4.46 -1.35 -10.68
C LYS A 95 -4.61 -0.72 -12.06
N LYS A 96 -4.08 0.48 -12.26
CA LYS A 96 -4.09 1.15 -13.58
C LYS A 96 -3.41 0.33 -14.67
N ALA A 97 -2.28 -0.29 -14.37
CA ALA A 97 -1.58 -1.16 -15.30
C ALA A 97 -2.41 -2.41 -15.68
N LYS A 98 -3.07 -3.01 -14.68
CA LYS A 98 -3.97 -4.16 -14.90
C LYS A 98 -5.18 -3.76 -15.75
N ASP A 99 -5.85 -2.65 -15.43
CA ASP A 99 -7.02 -2.17 -16.16
C ASP A 99 -6.63 -1.84 -17.61
N PHE A 100 -5.51 -1.15 -17.82
CA PHE A 100 -4.96 -0.87 -19.15
C PHE A 100 -4.68 -2.15 -19.95
N LEU A 101 -4.08 -3.17 -19.32
CA LEU A 101 -3.83 -4.46 -19.99
C LEU A 101 -5.13 -5.16 -20.38
N GLN A 102 -6.13 -5.15 -19.51
CA GLN A 102 -7.44 -5.76 -19.76
C GLN A 102 -8.16 -5.05 -20.90
N ASP A 103 -8.18 -3.73 -20.92
CA ASP A 103 -8.77 -2.93 -22.00
C ASP A 103 -8.04 -3.17 -23.33
N THR A 104 -6.72 -3.24 -23.29
CA THR A 104 -5.89 -3.50 -24.47
C THR A 104 -6.20 -4.87 -25.05
N ILE A 105 -6.25 -5.94 -24.23
CA ILE A 105 -6.58 -7.30 -24.67
C ILE A 105 -7.99 -7.34 -25.28
N THR A 106 -8.95 -6.69 -24.64
CA THR A 106 -10.34 -6.63 -25.10
C THR A 106 -10.42 -5.93 -26.47
N ASN A 107 -9.77 -4.78 -26.60
CA ASN A 107 -9.75 -4.03 -27.86
C ASN A 107 -9.09 -4.82 -29.01
N ILE A 108 -7.94 -5.45 -28.75
CA ILE A 108 -7.25 -6.28 -29.74
C ILE A 108 -8.13 -7.47 -30.16
N SER A 109 -8.80 -8.11 -29.19
CA SER A 109 -9.71 -9.22 -29.48
C SER A 109 -10.82 -8.80 -30.44
N HIS A 110 -11.42 -7.63 -30.21
CA HIS A 110 -12.42 -7.06 -31.12
C HIS A 110 -11.84 -6.72 -32.52
N GLN A 111 -10.64 -6.12 -32.57
CA GLN A 111 -10.00 -5.75 -33.82
C GLN A 111 -9.51 -6.95 -34.62
N LEU A 112 -9.19 -8.08 -33.99
CA LEU A 112 -8.85 -9.32 -34.68
C LEU A 112 -10.09 -10.10 -35.12
N LYS A 113 -11.19 -10.06 -34.39
CA LYS A 113 -12.43 -10.76 -34.73
C LYS A 113 -12.98 -10.33 -36.09
N THR A 114 -12.92 -9.04 -36.42
CA THR A 114 -13.46 -8.49 -37.68
C THR A 114 -12.73 -9.01 -38.91
N PRO A 115 -11.40 -8.89 -39.06
CA PRO A 115 -10.68 -9.43 -40.21
C PRO A 115 -10.75 -10.96 -40.27
N LEU A 116 -10.80 -11.65 -39.14
CA LEU A 116 -10.95 -13.09 -39.08
C LEU A 116 -12.30 -13.54 -39.65
N ALA A 117 -13.41 -12.89 -39.25
CA ALA A 117 -14.73 -13.17 -39.81
C ALA A 117 -14.79 -12.90 -41.31
N ALA A 118 -14.13 -11.82 -41.78
CA ALA A 118 -14.02 -11.54 -43.20
C ALA A 118 -13.25 -12.63 -43.98
N LEU A 119 -12.15 -13.14 -43.38
CA LEU A 119 -11.40 -14.26 -43.96
C LEU A 119 -12.26 -15.51 -44.11
N PHE A 120 -13.03 -15.90 -43.11
CA PHE A 120 -13.95 -17.03 -43.22
C PHE A 120 -14.95 -16.85 -44.35
N MET A 121 -15.56 -15.64 -44.42
CA MET A 121 -16.49 -15.32 -45.50
C MET A 121 -15.84 -15.38 -46.89
N TYR A 122 -14.61 -14.85 -47.04
CA TYR A 122 -13.90 -14.90 -48.34
C TYR A 122 -13.56 -16.33 -48.74
N GLN A 123 -13.16 -17.17 -47.78
CA GLN A 123 -12.90 -18.59 -48.05
C GLN A 123 -14.17 -19.36 -48.44
N ASP A 124 -15.30 -19.06 -47.84
CA ASP A 124 -16.58 -19.66 -48.21
C ASP A 124 -17.00 -19.30 -49.63
N ILE A 125 -16.83 -18.02 -50.03
CA ILE A 125 -17.13 -17.59 -51.43
C ILE A 125 -16.23 -18.31 -52.41
N ILE A 126 -14.93 -18.41 -52.17
CA ILE A 126 -13.98 -19.12 -53.04
C ILE A 126 -14.37 -20.61 -53.15
N ARG A 127 -14.83 -21.22 -52.08
CA ARG A 127 -15.21 -22.64 -52.04
C ARG A 127 -16.53 -22.92 -52.80
N GLN A 128 -17.47 -21.95 -52.79
CA GLN A 128 -18.76 -22.11 -53.44
C GLN A 128 -18.67 -22.00 -54.98
N ASP A 129 -17.75 -21.20 -55.48
CA ASP A 129 -17.60 -20.99 -56.92
C ASP A 129 -16.12 -21.03 -57.38
N PRO A 130 -15.50 -22.22 -57.31
CA PRO A 130 -14.08 -22.40 -57.64
C PRO A 130 -13.73 -22.23 -59.10
N GLY A 131 -14.73 -22.24 -60.02
CA GLY A 131 -14.55 -22.14 -61.49
C GLY A 131 -14.46 -20.70 -61.96
N GLU A 132 -14.86 -19.72 -61.24
CA GLU A 132 -14.81 -18.31 -61.63
C GLU A 132 -13.46 -17.69 -61.25
N GLU A 133 -12.49 -17.71 -62.14
CA GLU A 133 -11.10 -17.30 -61.88
C GLU A 133 -11.00 -15.86 -61.38
N GLU A 134 -11.84 -14.94 -61.85
CA GLU A 134 -11.83 -13.55 -61.40
C GLU A 134 -12.33 -13.38 -59.95
N THR A 135 -13.37 -14.09 -59.59
CA THR A 135 -13.90 -14.13 -58.21
C THR A 135 -12.88 -14.70 -57.24
N VAL A 136 -12.24 -15.82 -57.62
CA VAL A 136 -11.18 -16.43 -56.79
C VAL A 136 -10.01 -15.45 -56.59
N LYS A 137 -9.50 -14.81 -57.64
CA LYS A 137 -8.42 -13.82 -57.56
C LYS A 137 -8.80 -12.64 -56.67
N LYS A 138 -10.01 -12.11 -56.84
CA LYS A 138 -10.52 -10.97 -56.05
C LYS A 138 -10.60 -11.28 -54.56
N PHE A 139 -11.16 -12.41 -54.15
CA PHE A 139 -11.31 -12.75 -52.74
C PHE A 139 -10.02 -13.27 -52.12
N ALA A 140 -9.13 -13.91 -52.91
CA ALA A 140 -7.78 -14.21 -52.45
C ALA A 140 -6.99 -12.94 -52.13
N ALA A 141 -7.04 -11.90 -52.97
CA ALA A 141 -6.39 -10.62 -52.70
C ALA A 141 -6.96 -9.91 -51.46
N LYS A 142 -8.29 -10.00 -51.26
CA LYS A 142 -8.92 -9.48 -50.03
C LYS A 142 -8.48 -10.24 -48.78
N SER A 143 -8.27 -11.55 -48.87
CA SER A 143 -7.77 -12.40 -47.79
C SER A 143 -6.36 -12.00 -47.40
N VAL A 144 -5.47 -11.75 -48.37
CA VAL A 144 -4.11 -11.26 -48.10
C VAL A 144 -4.15 -9.94 -47.33
N LYS A 145 -4.96 -8.97 -47.78
CA LYS A 145 -5.10 -7.67 -47.06
C LYS A 145 -5.61 -7.84 -45.62
N ALA A 146 -6.53 -8.77 -45.37
CA ALA A 146 -7.01 -9.06 -44.03
C ALA A 146 -5.90 -9.64 -43.12
N LEU A 147 -5.08 -10.56 -43.69
CA LEU A 147 -3.92 -11.13 -42.97
C LEU A 147 -2.85 -10.08 -42.69
N GLU A 148 -2.50 -9.21 -43.63
CA GLU A 148 -1.55 -8.10 -43.41
C GLU A 148 -2.02 -7.16 -42.29
N ARG A 149 -3.32 -6.85 -42.23
CA ARG A 149 -3.89 -6.06 -41.15
C ARG A 149 -3.76 -6.76 -39.79
N MET A 150 -4.03 -8.06 -39.73
CA MET A 150 -3.85 -8.85 -38.48
C MET A 150 -2.38 -8.90 -38.07
N GLN A 151 -1.45 -9.09 -39.01
CA GLN A 151 -0.01 -9.06 -38.75
C GLN A 151 0.42 -7.71 -38.15
N THR A 152 -0.06 -6.60 -38.72
CA THR A 152 0.23 -5.26 -38.21
C THR A 152 -0.25 -5.07 -36.77
N LEU A 153 -1.46 -5.55 -36.43
CA LEU A 153 -2.01 -5.50 -35.08
C LEU A 153 -1.15 -6.30 -34.09
N ILE A 154 -0.72 -7.51 -34.50
CA ILE A 154 0.14 -8.37 -33.65
C ILE A 154 1.51 -7.72 -33.44
N LEU A 155 2.12 -7.16 -34.47
CA LEU A 155 3.43 -6.48 -34.35
C LEU A 155 3.34 -5.25 -33.46
N ASN A 156 2.26 -4.47 -33.51
CA ASN A 156 2.03 -3.33 -32.65
C ASN A 156 1.87 -3.77 -31.19
N LEU A 157 1.16 -4.86 -30.91
CA LEU A 157 1.03 -5.45 -29.59
C LEU A 157 2.39 -5.87 -29.01
N LEU A 158 3.20 -6.57 -29.82
CA LEU A 158 4.55 -7.00 -29.41
C LEU A 158 5.48 -5.81 -29.12
N LYS A 159 5.39 -4.73 -29.90
CA LYS A 159 6.15 -3.50 -29.61
C LYS A 159 5.73 -2.88 -28.29
N MET A 160 4.44 -2.82 -28.01
CA MET A 160 3.90 -2.30 -26.76
C MET A 160 4.38 -3.12 -25.55
N ALA A 161 4.29 -4.45 -25.64
CA ALA A 161 4.76 -5.37 -24.60
C ALA A 161 6.28 -5.25 -24.31
N ARG A 162 7.10 -4.96 -25.34
CA ARG A 162 8.54 -4.73 -25.17
C ARG A 162 8.85 -3.40 -24.49
N LEU A 163 8.16 -2.33 -24.84
CA LEU A 163 8.35 -1.02 -24.21
C LEU A 163 8.02 -1.05 -22.72
N ASP A 164 6.98 -1.78 -22.32
CA ASP A 164 6.64 -1.97 -20.91
C ASP A 164 7.72 -2.78 -20.17
N ALA A 165 8.30 -3.80 -20.80
CA ALA A 165 9.39 -4.59 -20.22
C ALA A 165 10.67 -3.76 -20.01
N ASP A 166 11.04 -2.91 -20.97
CA ASP A 166 12.22 -2.04 -20.88
C ASP A 166 12.05 -0.93 -19.83
N MET A 167 10.84 -0.37 -19.67
CA MET A 167 10.57 0.62 -18.61
C MET A 167 10.70 0.04 -17.19
N VAL A 168 10.47 -1.25 -17.01
CA VAL A 168 10.63 -1.92 -15.71
C VAL A 168 12.11 -2.08 -15.34
N VAL A 169 12.99 -2.24 -16.31
CA VAL A 169 14.45 -2.36 -16.07
C VAL A 169 15.06 -1.02 -15.65
N PHE A 170 14.63 0.10 -16.24
CA PHE A 170 15.15 1.44 -15.90
C PHE A 170 14.72 1.96 -14.52
N ARG A 171 13.66 1.42 -13.92
CA ARG A 171 13.21 1.82 -12.57
C ARG A 171 13.92 1.08 -11.43
N ARG A 172 14.82 0.14 -11.73
CA ARG A 172 15.58 -0.63 -10.72
C ARG A 172 17.00 -0.11 -10.47
N GLN A 173 17.40 0.99 -11.05
CA GLN A 173 18.61 1.73 -10.74
C GLN A 173 18.26 3.01 -9.97
#